data_658b72faab7a56920126bc2483c0d6d4
#
_entry.id   658b72faab7a56920126bc2483c0d6d4
#
_cell.length_a   1.000
_cell.length_b   1.000
_cell.length_c   1.000
_cell.angle_alpha   90.00
_cell.angle_beta   90.00
_cell.angle_gamma   90.00
#
_symmetry.space_group_name_H-M   'P 1'
#
loop_
_entity.id
_entity.type
_entity.pdbx_description
1 polymer ?
#
loop_
_entity_poly.entity_id
_entity_poly.type
_entity_poly.pdbx_seq_one_letter_code
_entity_poly.pdbx_strand_id
1 'polypeptide(L)' 'MVNNKEMLDHFNNYIDAVIQQQHRVMEQTDNAIVLHRAQGAVSTLRRLKLLRDEVIN' A
#
# COMPACT_ATOMS: atom_id res chain seq x y z
N MET A 1 25.08 2.99 -6.10
CA MET A 1 23.90 3.71 -6.59
C MET A 1 22.74 2.73 -6.80
N VAL A 2 21.58 3.04 -6.27
CA VAL A 2 20.38 2.20 -6.42
C VAL A 2 19.83 2.39 -7.84
N ASN A 3 19.62 1.30 -8.58
CA ASN A 3 19.03 1.39 -9.91
C ASN A 3 17.49 1.53 -9.79
N ASN A 4 16.83 1.85 -10.91
CA ASN A 4 15.39 2.10 -10.92
C ASN A 4 14.59 0.87 -10.47
N LYS A 5 15.02 -0.33 -10.84
CA LYS A 5 14.35 -1.55 -10.43
C LYS A 5 14.42 -1.76 -8.92
N GLU A 6 15.60 -1.57 -8.33
CA GLU A 6 15.77 -1.70 -6.89
C GLU A 6 14.91 -0.68 -6.14
N MET A 7 14.89 0.55 -6.63
CA MET A 7 14.08 1.62 -6.03
C MET A 7 12.59 1.26 -6.07
N LEU A 8 12.11 0.74 -7.19
CA LEU A 8 10.71 0.32 -7.34
C LEU A 8 10.38 -0.88 -6.45
N ASP A 9 11.33 -1.81 -6.29
CA ASP A 9 11.12 -2.95 -5.39
C ASP A 9 11.05 -2.51 -3.93
N HIS A 10 11.90 -1.57 -3.52
CA HIS A 10 11.85 -0.98 -2.18
C HIS A 10 10.53 -0.24 -1.94
N PHE A 11 10.08 0.52 -2.94
CA PHE A 11 8.81 1.23 -2.88
C PHE A 11 7.64 0.25 -2.73
N ASN A 12 7.66 -0.84 -3.51
CA ASN A 12 6.63 -1.86 -3.44
C ASN A 12 6.58 -2.54 -2.06
N ASN A 13 7.75 -2.84 -1.50
CA ASN A 13 7.84 -3.43 -0.16
C ASN A 13 7.30 -2.49 0.90
N TYR A 14 7.57 -1.20 0.77
CA TYR A 14 7.03 -0.19 1.66
C TYR A 14 5.51 -0.15 1.59
N ILE A 15 4.96 -0.15 0.37
CA ILE A 15 3.51 -0.13 0.18
C ILE A 15 2.86 -1.37 0.80
N ASP A 16 3.44 -2.55 0.61
CA ASP A 16 2.92 -3.78 1.21
C ASP A 16 2.90 -3.69 2.73
N ALA A 17 3.95 -3.13 3.34
CA ALA A 17 4.01 -2.96 4.78
C ALA A 17 2.91 -2.01 5.27
N VAL A 18 2.66 -0.93 4.56
CA VAL A 18 1.60 0.02 4.92
C VAL A 18 0.23 -0.62 4.77
N ILE A 19 0.01 -1.40 3.71
CA ILE A 19 -1.25 -2.13 3.53
C ILE A 19 -1.50 -3.07 4.71
N GLN A 20 -0.48 -3.82 5.13
CA GLN A 20 -0.61 -4.72 6.28
C GLN A 20 -0.93 -3.95 7.56
N GLN A 21 -0.32 -2.78 7.73
CA GLN A 21 -0.60 -1.93 8.87
C GLN A 21 -2.06 -1.48 8.89
N GLN A 22 -2.60 -1.11 7.72
CA GLN A 22 -4.01 -0.72 7.60
C GLN A 22 -4.93 -1.90 7.90
N HIS A 23 -4.58 -3.10 7.47
CA HIS A 23 -5.36 -4.30 7.81
C HIS A 23 -5.41 -4.53 9.31
N ARG A 24 -4.30 -4.31 10.02
CA ARG A 24 -4.27 -4.41 11.48
C ARG A 24 -5.18 -3.38 12.13
N VAL A 25 -5.16 -2.15 11.63
CA VAL A 25 -6.06 -1.10 12.12
C VAL A 25 -7.51 -1.53 11.97
N MET A 26 -7.87 -2.10 10.79
CA MET A 26 -9.23 -2.55 10.55
C MET A 26 -9.64 -3.70 11.47
N GLU A 27 -8.71 -4.59 11.81
CA GLU A 27 -8.98 -5.70 12.71
C GLU A 27 -9.18 -5.26 14.15
N GLN A 28 -8.55 -4.15 14.55
CA GLN A 28 -8.54 -3.68 15.94
C GLN A 28 -9.62 -2.64 16.24
N THR A 29 -10.27 -2.11 15.23
CA THR A 29 -11.26 -1.04 15.44
C THR A 29 -12.66 -1.51 15.08
N ASP A 30 -13.64 -1.02 15.84
CA ASP A 30 -15.06 -1.15 15.52
C ASP A 30 -15.66 0.18 15.04
N ASN A 31 -14.83 1.20 14.88
CA ASN A 31 -15.25 2.53 14.46
C ASN A 31 -15.40 2.55 12.93
N ALA A 32 -16.62 2.82 12.45
CA ALA A 32 -16.92 2.80 11.02
C ALA A 32 -16.12 3.84 10.23
N ILE A 33 -15.86 5.02 10.81
CA ILE A 33 -15.08 6.06 10.13
C ILE A 33 -13.64 5.59 9.92
N VAL A 34 -13.04 4.99 10.95
CA VAL A 34 -11.68 4.47 10.87
C VAL A 34 -11.61 3.34 9.83
N LEU A 35 -12.60 2.44 9.82
CA LEU A 35 -12.67 1.35 8.83
C LEU A 35 -12.74 1.91 7.41
N HIS A 36 -13.59 2.90 7.16
CA HIS A 36 -13.72 3.50 5.83
C HIS A 36 -12.42 4.16 5.39
N ARG A 37 -11.76 4.88 6.28
CA ARG A 37 -10.47 5.51 5.98
C ARG A 37 -9.40 4.48 5.64
N ALA A 38 -9.33 3.41 6.42
CA ALA A 38 -8.35 2.35 6.20
C ALA A 38 -8.61 1.64 4.87
N GLN A 39 -9.87 1.36 4.54
CA GLN A 39 -10.24 0.76 3.26
C GLN A 39 -9.86 1.66 2.09
N GLY A 40 -10.08 2.96 2.20
CA GLY A 40 -9.68 3.93 1.19
C GLY A 40 -8.18 3.97 1.01
N ALA A 41 -7.42 3.94 2.10
CA ALA A 41 -5.97 3.92 2.06
C ALA A 41 -5.45 2.66 1.35
N VAL A 42 -6.01 1.49 1.67
CA VAL A 42 -5.62 0.23 1.01
C VAL A 42 -5.91 0.28 -0.48
N SER A 43 -7.08 0.78 -0.86
CA SER A 43 -7.46 0.91 -2.26
C SER A 43 -6.48 1.81 -3.03
N THR A 44 -6.11 2.95 -2.46
CA THR A 44 -5.16 3.89 -3.05
C THR A 44 -3.78 3.25 -3.19
N LEU A 45 -3.31 2.55 -2.16
CA LEU A 45 -2.01 1.90 -2.18
C LEU A 45 -1.95 0.79 -3.23
N ARG A 46 -3.03 0.04 -3.42
CA ARG A 46 -3.11 -0.98 -4.47
C ARG A 46 -3.04 -0.37 -5.85
N ARG A 47 -3.64 0.80 -6.07
CA ARG A 47 -3.52 1.52 -7.34
C ARG A 47 -2.09 1.93 -7.61
N LEU A 48 -1.36 2.39 -6.59
CA LEU A 48 0.04 2.74 -6.73
C LEU A 48 0.88 1.52 -7.15
N LYS A 49 0.56 0.33 -6.62
CA LYS A 49 1.24 -0.90 -7.03
C LYS A 49 0.98 -1.21 -8.50
N LEU A 50 -0.25 -1.02 -8.97
CA LEU A 50 -0.59 -1.26 -10.37
C LEU A 50 0.17 -0.29 -11.28
N LEU A 51 0.29 0.98 -10.90
CA LEU A 51 1.07 1.94 -11.66
C LEU A 51 2.54 1.53 -11.75
N ARG A 52 3.11 1.03 -10.65
CA ARG A 52 4.46 0.51 -10.65
C ARG A 52 4.62 -0.62 -11.67
N ASP A 53 3.69 -1.55 -11.69
CA ASP A 53 3.73 -2.68 -12.62
C ASP A 53 3.66 -2.21 -14.07
N GLU A 54 2.83 -1.20 -14.37
CA GLU A 54 2.75 -0.62 -15.71
C GLU A 54 4.06 0.04 -16.13
N VAL A 55 4.73 0.71 -15.20
CA VAL A 55 6.00 1.40 -15.49
C VAL A 55 7.11 0.38 -15.79
N ILE A 56 7.13 -0.74 -15.07
CA ILE A 56 8.16 -1.77 -15.24
C ILE A 56 7.94 -2.57 -16.52
N ASN A 57 6.70 -2.85 -16.85
CA ASN A 57 6.36 -3.62 -18.06
C ASN A 57 6.39 -2.76 -19.30
#